data_deebc528b47c6c53c7bdccfb36b4f782
#
_entry.id   deebc528b47c6c53c7bdccfb36b4f782
#
_cell.length_a   1.000
_cell.length_b   1.000
_cell.length_c   1.000
_cell.angle_alpha   90.00
_cell.angle_beta   90.00
_cell.angle_gamma   90.00
#
_symmetry.space_group_name_H-M   'P 1'
#
loop_
_entity.id
_entity.type
_entity.pdbx_description
1 polymer ?
#
loop_
_entity_poly.entity_id
_entity_poly.type
_entity_poly.pdbx_seq_one_letter_code
_entity_poly.pdbx_strand_id
1 'polypeptide(L)'
;MNATPPAVRILPMDSVEEFPEWSIKKLQTDFFLDDLPFRSDGYLYRKAGLQATLGTVVLFQFCGAIVASAVLRDVERFETPRKQVYEGALQFDRRSIRVFDPVRENVIARIWPNVKRLGRVKWTLDPNRYAEFERELKNIETAKP
;
A
#
# COMPACT_ATOMS: atom_id res chain seq x y z
N MET A 1 13.51 5.45 -17.79
CA MET A 1 14.25 5.64 -16.54
C MET A 1 13.29 6.06 -15.45
N ASN A 2 13.24 5.28 -14.40
CA ASN A 2 12.32 5.56 -13.31
C ASN A 2 12.93 6.59 -12.37
N ALA A 3 12.21 7.67 -12.15
CA ALA A 3 12.63 8.67 -11.18
C ALA A 3 12.51 8.08 -9.77
N THR A 4 13.43 8.49 -8.88
CA THR A 4 13.33 8.15 -7.46
C THR A 4 12.08 8.81 -6.89
N PRO A 5 11.18 8.06 -6.22
CA PRO A 5 10.01 8.68 -5.61
C PRO A 5 10.41 9.63 -4.47
N PRO A 6 9.57 10.63 -4.15
CA PRO A 6 9.89 11.55 -3.05
C PRO A 6 9.89 10.86 -1.70
N ALA A 7 9.12 9.81 -1.54
CA ALA A 7 9.06 9.03 -0.30
C ALA A 7 8.51 7.65 -0.59
N VAL A 8 8.82 6.70 0.29
CA VAL A 8 8.28 5.33 0.24
C VAL A 8 7.84 4.96 1.65
N ARG A 9 6.61 4.47 1.78
CA ARG A 9 6.03 4.10 3.07
C ARG A 9 5.41 2.71 2.99
N ILE A 10 5.45 1.97 4.09
CA ILE A 10 4.70 0.72 4.22
C ILE A 10 3.41 1.02 4.97
N LEU A 11 2.29 0.58 4.41
CA LEU A 11 0.98 0.67 5.05
C LEU A 11 0.49 -0.74 5.38
N PRO A 12 0.49 -1.11 6.67
CA PRO A 12 -0.07 -2.39 7.08
C PRO A 12 -1.59 -2.39 6.90
N MET A 13 -2.11 -3.48 6.36
CA MET A 13 -3.56 -3.66 6.18
C MET A 13 -4.12 -4.53 7.29
N ASP A 14 -5.34 -4.24 7.70
CA ASP A 14 -6.00 -4.95 8.77
C ASP A 14 -6.56 -6.30 8.27
N SER A 15 -5.96 -7.39 8.76
CA SER A 15 -6.38 -8.74 8.39
C SER A 15 -7.44 -9.31 9.32
N VAL A 16 -7.87 -8.56 10.33
CA VAL A 16 -8.85 -9.03 11.31
C VAL A 16 -10.22 -8.41 11.07
N GLU A 17 -10.31 -7.08 10.99
CA GLU A 17 -11.59 -6.37 10.87
C GLU A 17 -11.93 -6.00 9.44
N GLU A 18 -10.95 -5.59 8.64
CA GLU A 18 -11.22 -5.12 7.27
C GLU A 18 -11.25 -6.27 6.25
N PHE A 19 -10.34 -7.22 6.40
CA PHE A 19 -10.19 -8.33 5.44
C PHE A 19 -10.09 -9.67 6.18
N PRO A 20 -11.12 -10.03 6.99
CA PRO A 20 -11.05 -11.26 7.78
C PRO A 20 -11.04 -12.49 6.88
N GLU A 21 -10.07 -13.37 7.11
CA GLU A 21 -9.92 -14.63 6.38
C GLU A 21 -9.66 -14.49 4.87
N TRP A 22 -9.35 -13.28 4.40
CA TRP A 22 -8.99 -13.10 3.00
C TRP A 22 -7.60 -13.66 2.75
N SER A 23 -7.45 -14.39 1.63
CA SER A 23 -6.12 -14.78 1.15
C SER A 23 -5.44 -13.59 0.49
N ILE A 24 -4.12 -13.67 0.35
CA ILE A 24 -3.37 -12.64 -0.40
C ILE A 24 -3.92 -12.54 -1.82
N LYS A 25 -4.16 -13.68 -2.48
CA LYS A 25 -4.66 -13.68 -3.86
C LYS A 25 -6.02 -13.01 -3.98
N LYS A 26 -6.93 -13.28 -3.05
CA LYS A 26 -8.24 -12.63 -3.05
C LYS A 26 -8.10 -11.13 -2.86
N LEU A 27 -7.24 -10.70 -1.94
CA LEU A 27 -7.00 -9.28 -1.70
C LEU A 27 -6.45 -8.60 -2.95
N GLN A 28 -5.50 -9.22 -3.62
CA GLN A 28 -4.92 -8.67 -4.84
C GLN A 28 -5.94 -8.53 -5.96
N THR A 29 -6.73 -9.58 -6.19
CA THR A 29 -7.69 -9.62 -7.30
C THR A 29 -8.93 -8.78 -6.99
N ASP A 30 -9.60 -9.04 -5.86
CA ASP A 30 -10.91 -8.46 -5.59
C ASP A 30 -10.83 -7.04 -5.05
N PHE A 31 -9.78 -6.72 -4.29
CA PHE A 31 -9.65 -5.38 -3.72
C PHE A 31 -8.78 -4.48 -4.60
N PHE A 32 -7.53 -4.85 -4.86
CA PHE A 32 -6.60 -3.96 -5.55
C PHE A 32 -6.87 -3.81 -7.05
N LEU A 33 -7.32 -4.86 -7.72
CA LEU A 33 -7.58 -4.80 -9.16
C LEU A 33 -9.02 -4.45 -9.51
N ASP A 34 -9.99 -4.96 -8.73
CA ASP A 34 -11.40 -4.83 -9.08
C ASP A 34 -12.18 -3.79 -8.28
N ASP A 35 -11.69 -3.39 -7.10
CA ASP A 35 -12.43 -2.48 -6.23
C ASP A 35 -11.75 -1.11 -6.11
N LEU A 36 -10.56 -1.06 -5.51
CA LEU A 36 -9.90 0.20 -5.18
C LEU A 36 -9.73 1.16 -6.38
N PRO A 37 -9.34 0.70 -7.58
CA PRO A 37 -9.17 1.60 -8.71
C PRO A 37 -10.46 2.29 -9.15
N PHE A 38 -11.61 1.73 -8.81
CA PHE A 38 -12.91 2.21 -9.26
C PHE A 38 -13.73 2.87 -8.14
N ARG A 39 -13.15 3.00 -6.95
CA ARG A 39 -13.81 3.68 -5.84
C ARG A 39 -13.71 5.19 -5.99
N SER A 40 -14.82 5.89 -5.75
CA SER A 40 -14.81 7.34 -5.69
C SER A 40 -14.30 7.85 -4.33
N ASP A 41 -14.44 7.06 -3.27
CA ASP A 41 -14.07 7.45 -1.90
C ASP A 41 -12.67 6.98 -1.48
N GLY A 42 -11.94 6.29 -2.36
CA GLY A 42 -10.55 5.92 -2.12
C GLY A 42 -10.36 4.82 -1.07
N TYR A 43 -9.18 4.82 -0.46
CA TYR A 43 -8.82 3.85 0.58
C TYR A 43 -9.15 4.48 1.93
N LEU A 44 -10.20 3.99 2.57
CA LEU A 44 -10.64 4.51 3.87
C LEU A 44 -9.71 4.03 4.98
N TYR A 45 -9.33 4.92 5.88
CA TYR A 45 -8.47 4.57 7.00
C TYR A 45 -9.13 4.91 8.33
N ARG A 46 -8.77 4.13 9.34
CA ARG A 46 -9.16 4.36 10.73
C ARG A 46 -8.04 5.11 11.44
N LYS A 47 -8.33 5.80 12.51
CA LYS A 47 -7.34 6.49 13.35
C LYS A 47 -6.47 7.47 12.53
N ALA A 48 -5.16 7.48 12.76
CA ALA A 48 -4.28 8.52 12.26
C ALA A 48 -3.97 8.47 10.75
N GLY A 49 -4.32 7.38 10.07
CA GLY A 49 -4.01 7.25 8.66
C GLY A 49 -2.52 7.25 8.37
N LEU A 50 -2.15 7.73 7.19
CA LEU A 50 -0.77 7.80 6.75
C LEU A 50 -0.41 9.25 6.47
N GLN A 51 0.54 9.79 7.23
CA GLN A 51 1.06 11.13 6.95
C GLN A 51 2.16 11.00 5.90
N ALA A 52 1.89 11.51 4.71
CA ALA A 52 2.81 11.37 3.60
C ALA A 52 2.57 12.49 2.58
N THR A 53 3.63 12.83 1.85
CA THR A 53 3.55 13.82 0.78
C THR A 53 2.94 13.19 -0.48
N LEU A 54 2.40 14.03 -1.35
CA LEU A 54 1.89 13.55 -2.64
C LEU A 54 3.04 12.99 -3.46
N GLY A 55 2.79 11.91 -4.17
CA GLY A 55 3.81 11.19 -4.93
C GLY A 55 4.49 10.09 -4.15
N THR A 56 4.20 9.96 -2.84
CA THR A 56 4.73 8.85 -2.03
C THR A 56 4.28 7.51 -2.62
N VAL A 57 5.23 6.59 -2.77
CA VAL A 57 4.90 5.20 -3.11
C VAL A 57 4.51 4.49 -1.82
N VAL A 58 3.30 3.95 -1.81
CA VAL A 58 2.80 3.19 -0.66
C VAL A 58 2.88 1.71 -0.99
N LEU A 59 3.57 0.97 -0.12
CA LEU A 59 3.70 -0.49 -0.20
C LEU A 59 2.72 -1.09 0.79
N PHE A 60 1.76 -1.86 0.28
CA PHE A 60 0.71 -2.44 1.12
C PHE A 60 1.17 -3.78 1.68
N GLN A 61 1.17 -3.88 3.00
CA GLN A 61 1.59 -5.09 3.71
C GLN A 61 0.36 -5.85 4.19
N PHE A 62 0.32 -7.14 3.91
CA PHE A 62 -0.76 -8.03 4.34
C PHE A 62 -0.19 -9.42 4.58
N CYS A 63 -0.50 -9.99 5.73
CA CYS A 63 -0.05 -11.34 6.11
C CYS A 63 1.46 -11.54 5.97
N GLY A 64 2.24 -10.55 6.43
CA GLY A 64 3.70 -10.66 6.48
C GLY A 64 4.41 -10.50 5.14
N ALA A 65 3.76 -9.92 4.16
CA ALA A 65 4.35 -9.69 2.85
C ALA A 65 3.86 -8.37 2.26
N ILE A 66 4.66 -7.80 1.35
CA ILE A 66 4.21 -6.68 0.53
C ILE A 66 3.49 -7.28 -0.68
N VAL A 67 2.23 -6.91 -0.88
CA VAL A 67 1.35 -7.55 -1.86
C VAL A 67 0.88 -6.61 -2.97
N ALA A 68 1.04 -5.31 -2.78
CA ALA A 68 0.59 -4.30 -3.75
C ALA A 68 1.33 -3.00 -3.51
N SER A 69 1.27 -2.11 -4.49
CA SER A 69 1.79 -0.74 -4.34
C SER A 69 0.93 0.23 -5.13
N ALA A 70 0.98 1.50 -4.73
CA ALA A 70 0.28 2.57 -5.41
C ALA A 70 0.95 3.91 -5.08
N VAL A 71 0.74 4.91 -5.93
CA VAL A 71 1.28 6.26 -5.74
C VAL A 71 0.20 7.13 -5.11
N LEU A 72 0.52 7.75 -3.99
CA LEU A 72 -0.40 8.60 -3.25
C LEU A 72 -0.65 9.91 -4.01
N ARG A 73 -1.93 10.23 -4.18
CA ARG A 73 -2.37 11.39 -4.91
C ARG A 73 -2.96 12.47 -4.02
N ASP A 74 -3.64 12.05 -2.93
CA ASP A 74 -4.25 12.98 -2.00
C ASP A 74 -4.54 12.28 -0.67
N VAL A 75 -4.64 13.06 0.39
CA VAL A 75 -5.04 12.59 1.72
C VAL A 75 -6.23 13.43 2.16
N GLU A 76 -7.36 12.77 2.35
CA GLU A 76 -8.59 13.43 2.81
C GLU A 76 -8.81 13.13 4.28
N ARG A 77 -9.10 14.17 5.06
CA ARG A 77 -9.45 14.03 6.46
C ARG A 77 -10.90 14.43 6.66
N PHE A 78 -11.70 13.54 7.25
CA PHE A 78 -13.12 13.82 7.45
C PHE A 78 -13.34 14.65 8.70
N GLU A 79 -14.22 15.63 8.63
CA GLU A 79 -14.62 16.41 9.81
C GLU A 79 -15.36 15.53 10.81
N THR A 80 -16.21 14.64 10.29
CA THR A 80 -16.93 13.66 11.09
C THR A 80 -16.62 12.28 10.55
N PRO A 81 -16.20 11.32 11.41
CA PRO A 81 -15.88 9.98 10.94
C PRO A 81 -17.03 9.33 10.19
N ARG A 82 -16.75 8.76 9.01
CA ARG A 82 -17.74 8.02 8.23
C ARG A 82 -17.94 6.63 8.82
N LYS A 83 -19.19 6.17 8.84
CA LYS A 83 -19.57 4.88 9.45
C LYS A 83 -19.05 4.76 10.88
N GLN A 84 -18.85 5.90 11.56
CA GLN A 84 -18.38 6.01 12.94
C GLN A 84 -16.96 5.47 13.19
N VAL A 85 -16.25 5.03 12.16
CA VAL A 85 -14.91 4.44 12.31
C VAL A 85 -13.86 5.04 11.39
N TYR A 86 -14.24 5.55 10.23
CA TYR A 86 -13.27 6.04 9.25
C TYR A 86 -12.99 7.52 9.43
N GLU A 87 -11.73 7.84 9.70
CA GLU A 87 -11.25 9.21 9.94
C GLU A 87 -10.89 9.96 8.66
N GLY A 88 -10.66 9.23 7.58
CA GLY A 88 -10.30 9.84 6.31
C GLY A 88 -10.09 8.81 5.22
N ALA A 89 -9.56 9.29 4.10
CA ALA A 89 -9.28 8.45 2.93
C ALA A 89 -7.96 8.83 2.29
N LEU A 90 -7.28 7.81 1.75
CA LEU A 90 -6.10 7.98 0.91
C LEU A 90 -6.54 7.84 -0.53
N GLN A 91 -6.22 8.83 -1.37
CA GLN A 91 -6.52 8.77 -2.79
C GLN A 91 -5.24 8.40 -3.54
N PHE A 92 -5.31 7.37 -4.36
CA PHE A 92 -4.17 6.90 -5.13
C PHE A 92 -4.35 7.20 -6.61
N ASP A 93 -3.24 7.40 -7.31
CA ASP A 93 -3.28 7.41 -8.76
C ASP A 93 -3.75 6.03 -9.23
N ARG A 94 -4.92 5.99 -9.84
CA ARG A 94 -5.56 4.74 -10.27
C ARG A 94 -4.64 3.88 -11.12
N ARG A 95 -3.89 4.50 -12.04
CA ARG A 95 -3.02 3.77 -12.96
C ARG A 95 -1.77 3.22 -12.29
N SER A 96 -1.45 3.72 -11.10
CA SER A 96 -0.27 3.26 -10.35
C SER A 96 -0.56 2.03 -9.49
N ILE A 97 -1.83 1.70 -9.27
CA ILE A 97 -2.21 0.56 -8.42
C ILE A 97 -1.81 -0.72 -9.13
N ARG A 98 -0.96 -1.51 -8.48
CA ARG A 98 -0.47 -2.77 -9.05
C ARG A 98 -0.30 -3.82 -7.97
N VAL A 99 -0.42 -5.07 -8.37
CA VAL A 99 -0.15 -6.23 -7.54
C VAL A 99 0.98 -7.04 -8.18
N PHE A 100 1.60 -7.91 -7.42
CA PHE A 100 2.73 -8.71 -7.87
C PHE A 100 2.88 -9.92 -6.94
N ASP A 101 3.78 -10.83 -7.28
CA ASP A 101 4.07 -11.93 -6.38
C ASP A 101 4.49 -11.36 -5.02
N PRO A 102 3.94 -11.89 -3.91
CA PRO A 102 4.23 -11.33 -2.58
C PRO A 102 5.72 -11.24 -2.29
N VAL A 103 6.15 -10.06 -1.85
CA VAL A 103 7.55 -9.83 -1.47
C VAL A 103 7.65 -10.04 0.04
N ARG A 104 8.38 -11.06 0.44
CA ARG A 104 8.45 -11.47 1.83
C ARG A 104 9.39 -10.61 2.67
N GLU A 105 9.23 -10.74 3.97
CA GLU A 105 9.94 -9.93 4.96
C GLU A 105 11.47 -9.98 4.79
N ASN A 106 12.02 -11.15 4.48
CA ASN A 106 13.47 -11.29 4.30
C ASN A 106 14.01 -10.46 3.13
N VAL A 107 13.25 -10.34 2.05
CA VAL A 107 13.64 -9.50 0.90
C VAL A 107 13.57 -8.03 1.27
N ILE A 108 12.51 -7.62 1.95
CA ILE A 108 12.34 -6.23 2.40
C ILE A 108 13.48 -5.85 3.35
N ALA A 109 13.82 -6.69 4.31
CA ALA A 109 14.90 -6.43 5.25
C ALA A 109 16.28 -6.37 4.58
N ARG A 110 16.47 -7.09 3.48
CA ARG A 110 17.70 -7.01 2.71
C ARG A 110 17.84 -5.66 2.01
N ILE A 111 16.75 -5.13 1.48
CA ILE A 111 16.74 -3.84 0.78
C ILE A 111 16.80 -2.69 1.79
N TRP A 112 15.99 -2.78 2.83
CA TRP A 112 15.87 -1.76 3.88
C TRP A 112 16.17 -2.37 5.24
N PRO A 113 17.46 -2.42 5.63
CA PRO A 113 17.87 -3.11 6.88
C PRO A 113 17.26 -2.55 8.16
N ASN A 114 16.72 -1.34 8.14
CA ASN A 114 16.02 -0.78 9.30
C ASN A 114 14.68 -1.45 9.57
N VAL A 115 14.10 -2.13 8.56
CA VAL A 115 12.84 -2.84 8.72
C VAL A 115 13.13 -4.19 9.36
N LYS A 116 12.84 -4.32 10.65
CA LYS A 116 13.12 -5.55 11.40
C LYS A 116 12.04 -6.61 11.17
N ARG A 117 10.81 -6.17 10.92
CA ARG A 117 9.65 -7.05 10.82
C ARG A 117 8.53 -6.35 10.08
N LEU A 118 7.79 -7.09 9.27
CA LEU A 118 6.55 -6.61 8.67
C LEU A 118 5.40 -6.92 9.64
N GLY A 119 4.99 -5.91 10.36
CA GLY A 119 3.91 -6.00 11.35
C GLY A 119 2.96 -4.82 11.23
N ARG A 120 2.75 -4.10 12.33
CA ARG A 120 1.82 -2.98 12.38
C ARG A 120 2.47 -1.62 12.21
N VAL A 121 3.79 -1.59 12.02
CA VAL A 121 4.53 -0.32 11.90
C VAL A 121 4.40 0.23 10.49
N LYS A 122 4.07 1.51 10.40
CA LYS A 122 4.05 2.25 9.13
C LYS A 122 5.45 2.75 8.84
N TRP A 123 6.30 1.88 8.34
CA TRP A 123 7.69 2.19 8.09
C TRP A 123 7.88 3.32 7.08
N THR A 124 8.85 4.19 7.33
CA THR A 124 9.36 5.15 6.36
C THR A 124 10.64 4.55 5.78
N LEU A 125 10.67 4.40 4.46
CA LEU A 125 11.76 3.71 3.78
C LEU A 125 12.61 4.71 3.00
N ASP A 126 13.90 4.40 2.84
CA ASP A 126 14.81 5.21 2.03
C ASP A 126 14.40 5.11 0.56
N PRO A 127 13.94 6.22 -0.07
CA PRO A 127 13.51 6.17 -1.45
C PRO A 127 14.62 5.86 -2.44
N ASN A 128 15.89 6.06 -2.06
CA ASN A 128 17.01 5.74 -2.93
C ASN A 128 17.21 4.25 -3.14
N ARG A 129 16.58 3.42 -2.31
CA ARG A 129 16.60 1.97 -2.44
C ARG A 129 15.42 1.41 -3.20
N TYR A 130 14.49 2.26 -3.61
CA TYR A 130 13.26 1.80 -4.25
C TYR A 130 13.52 1.05 -5.56
N ALA A 131 14.54 1.44 -6.32
CA ALA A 131 14.89 0.76 -7.56
C ALA A 131 15.26 -0.71 -7.32
N GLU A 132 15.90 -1.01 -6.19
CA GLU A 132 16.22 -2.40 -5.83
C GLU A 132 14.94 -3.19 -5.58
N PHE A 133 13.95 -2.59 -4.92
CA PHE A 133 12.65 -3.22 -4.69
C PHE A 133 11.96 -3.51 -6.02
N GLU A 134 11.94 -2.53 -6.93
CA GLU A 134 11.31 -2.70 -8.25
C GLU A 134 11.89 -3.89 -9.00
N ARG A 135 13.19 -4.12 -8.89
CA ARG A 135 13.83 -5.25 -9.57
C ARG A 135 13.42 -6.61 -9.02
N GLU A 136 12.90 -6.65 -7.79
CA GLU A 136 12.43 -7.91 -7.18
C GLU A 136 11.01 -8.29 -7.61
N LEU A 137 10.27 -7.37 -8.21
CA LEU A 137 8.86 -7.60 -8.53
C LEU A 137 8.70 -8.56 -9.70
N LYS A 138 7.76 -9.51 -9.55
CA LYS A 138 7.45 -10.53 -10.56
C LYS A 138 5.95 -10.60 -10.77
N ASN A 139 5.56 -10.93 -12.00
CA ASN A 139 4.14 -11.12 -12.37
C ASN A 139 3.28 -9.91 -12.00
N ILE A 140 3.74 -8.73 -12.38
CA ILE A 140 3.05 -7.48 -12.08
C ILE A 140 1.77 -7.39 -12.87
N GLU A 141 0.65 -7.06 -12.20
CA GLU A 141 -0.64 -6.83 -12.82
C GLU A 141 -1.19 -5.49 -12.37
N THR A 142 -1.86 -4.81 -13.29
CA THR A 142 -2.57 -3.57 -13.01
C THR A 142 -4.04 -3.73 -13.36
N ALA A 143 -4.89 -2.86 -12.81
CA ALA A 143 -6.31 -2.87 -13.15
C ALA A 143 -6.50 -2.52 -14.63
N LYS A 144 -7.46 -3.18 -15.25
CA LYS A 144 -7.80 -2.87 -16.65
C LYS A 144 -8.56 -1.55 -16.72
N PRO A 145 -8.29 -0.74 -17.74
CA PRO A 145 -9.02 0.52 -17.91
C PRO A 145 -10.50 0.33 -18.21
#